data_de88108abdbd5fb35892055c2d19873e
#
_entry.id   de88108abdbd5fb35892055c2d19873e
#
_cell.length_a   1.000
_cell.length_b   1.000
_cell.length_c   1.000
_cell.angle_alpha   90.00
_cell.angle_beta   90.00
_cell.angle_gamma   90.00
#
_symmetry.space_group_name_H-M   'P 1'
#
loop_
_entity.id
_entity.type
_entity.pdbx_description
1 polymer ?
#
loop_
_entity_poly.entity_id
_entity_poly.type
_entity_poly.pdbx_seq_one_letter_code
_entity_poly.pdbx_strand_id
1 'polypeptide(L)'
;NNQIRDIKSFKELGFYALTNLTSLYSYISLSKVLKINDKSIKDYISFLENSYLFSELKLFSYSLKEQINNKKKLYLSDNGFISLGYAFSSNYGKLLENLVFTELQKADFEIFYFNSDFECDFIAKKANKIIAIQVCYSLTEENKKREINAFLKLPFNVDEKYIITYNQKDRIDDIEVISFWEYFAKF
;
A
#
# COMPACT_ATOMS: atom_id res chain seq x y z
N ASN A 1 -20.38 -20.26 6.37
CA ASN A 1 -21.06 -19.27 7.24
C ASN A 1 -20.03 -18.70 8.22
N ASN A 2 -19.38 -17.62 7.83
CA ASN A 2 -18.46 -16.88 8.70
C ASN A 2 -19.30 -16.00 9.64
N GLN A 3 -19.60 -16.47 10.84
CA GLN A 3 -20.30 -15.66 11.84
C GLN A 3 -19.32 -14.68 12.49
N ILE A 4 -19.49 -13.40 12.24
CA ILE A 4 -18.82 -12.34 12.99
C ILE A 4 -19.44 -12.31 14.38
N ARG A 5 -18.66 -12.73 15.40
CA ARG A 5 -19.15 -12.84 16.78
C ARG A 5 -19.31 -11.49 17.47
N ASP A 6 -18.43 -10.53 17.15
CA ASP A 6 -18.44 -9.17 17.69
C ASP A 6 -18.51 -8.14 16.56
N ILE A 7 -19.73 -7.78 16.22
CA ILE A 7 -20.03 -6.81 15.15
C ILE A 7 -19.47 -5.43 15.48
N LYS A 8 -19.41 -5.04 16.76
CA LYS A 8 -18.89 -3.74 17.16
C LYS A 8 -17.41 -3.65 16.85
N SER A 9 -16.61 -4.60 17.35
CA SER A 9 -15.16 -4.63 17.08
C SER A 9 -14.84 -4.79 15.60
N PHE A 10 -15.67 -5.52 14.84
CA PHE A 10 -15.52 -5.61 13.39
C PHE A 10 -15.71 -4.25 12.70
N LYS A 11 -16.74 -3.49 13.08
CA LYS A 11 -16.96 -2.13 12.57
C LYS A 11 -15.83 -1.18 12.95
N GLU A 12 -15.37 -1.23 14.20
CA GLU A 12 -14.23 -0.42 14.68
C GLU A 12 -12.96 -0.71 13.87
N LEU A 13 -12.69 -1.98 13.56
CA LEU A 13 -11.58 -2.35 12.66
C LEU A 13 -11.76 -1.78 11.25
N GLY A 14 -12.96 -1.86 10.68
CA GLY A 14 -13.27 -1.27 9.37
C GLY A 14 -13.02 0.25 9.34
N PHE A 15 -13.50 0.98 10.35
CA PHE A 15 -13.25 2.42 10.46
C PHE A 15 -11.76 2.73 10.68
N TYR A 16 -11.07 1.94 11.50
CA TYR A 16 -9.63 2.09 11.68
C TYR A 16 -8.88 1.91 10.35
N ALA A 17 -9.22 0.88 9.60
CA ALA A 17 -8.63 0.59 8.30
C ALA A 17 -8.85 1.73 7.28
N LEU A 18 -10.08 2.25 7.19
CA LEU A 18 -10.41 3.41 6.33
C LEU A 18 -9.59 4.66 6.69
N THR A 19 -9.41 4.91 7.99
CA THR A 19 -8.68 6.09 8.47
C THR A 19 -7.16 5.96 8.29
N ASN A 20 -6.62 4.72 8.37
CA ASN A 20 -5.20 4.43 8.34
C ASN A 20 -4.75 3.70 7.07
N LEU A 21 -5.41 3.97 5.93
CA LEU A 21 -5.01 3.41 4.64
C LEU A 21 -3.54 3.62 4.36
N THR A 22 -2.94 2.68 3.65
CA THR A 22 -1.55 2.66 3.21
C THR A 22 -0.51 2.68 4.33
N SER A 23 -0.95 2.78 5.60
CA SER A 23 -0.04 2.80 6.75
C SER A 23 0.32 1.38 7.20
N LEU A 24 1.56 1.23 7.67
CA LEU A 24 2.05 -0.04 8.21
C LEU A 24 1.34 -0.44 9.50
N TYR A 25 0.86 -1.66 9.59
CA TYR A 25 0.29 -2.24 10.80
C TYR A 25 0.77 -3.68 11.04
N SER A 26 0.57 -4.18 12.26
CA SER A 26 0.65 -5.59 12.59
C SER A 26 -0.62 -6.03 13.31
N TYR A 27 -0.97 -7.31 13.23
CA TYR A 27 -2.13 -7.84 13.98
C TYR A 27 -2.01 -7.59 15.49
N ILE A 28 -0.79 -7.68 16.03
CA ILE A 28 -0.52 -7.38 17.44
C ILE A 28 -0.75 -5.89 17.74
N SER A 29 -0.34 -4.97 16.86
CA SER A 29 -0.59 -3.54 17.09
C SER A 29 -2.09 -3.21 17.06
N LEU A 30 -2.82 -3.78 16.10
CA LEU A 30 -4.28 -3.62 16.02
C LEU A 30 -5.02 -4.24 17.22
N SER A 31 -4.58 -5.42 17.65
CA SER A 31 -5.10 -6.10 18.82
C SER A 31 -5.03 -5.20 20.08
N LYS A 32 -3.91 -4.50 20.27
CA LYS A 32 -3.74 -3.56 21.40
C LYS A 32 -4.66 -2.33 21.28
N VAL A 33 -4.78 -1.76 20.09
CA VAL A 33 -5.61 -0.56 19.85
C VAL A 33 -7.10 -0.87 20.03
N LEU A 34 -7.57 -1.98 19.45
CA LEU A 34 -8.98 -2.36 19.45
C LEU A 34 -9.39 -3.21 20.66
N LYS A 35 -8.42 -3.61 21.51
CA LYS A 35 -8.62 -4.43 22.70
C LYS A 35 -9.31 -5.78 22.40
N ILE A 36 -8.99 -6.37 21.28
CA ILE A 36 -9.43 -7.72 20.86
C ILE A 36 -8.20 -8.59 20.55
N ASN A 37 -8.35 -9.91 20.58
CA ASN A 37 -7.23 -10.79 20.33
C ASN A 37 -6.79 -10.76 18.84
N ASP A 38 -5.53 -11.06 18.57
CA ASP A 38 -4.91 -11.00 17.26
C ASP A 38 -5.50 -12.02 16.27
N LYS A 39 -6.03 -13.14 16.76
CA LYS A 39 -6.73 -14.11 15.92
C LYS A 39 -8.02 -13.50 15.35
N SER A 40 -8.81 -12.80 16.18
CA SER A 40 -10.01 -12.10 15.71
C SER A 40 -9.67 -11.00 14.71
N ILE A 41 -8.55 -10.27 14.91
CA ILE A 41 -8.07 -9.29 13.92
C ILE A 41 -7.81 -9.96 12.57
N LYS A 42 -7.09 -11.09 12.56
CA LYS A 42 -6.81 -11.85 11.32
C LYS A 42 -8.10 -12.31 10.63
N ASP A 43 -9.03 -12.87 11.41
CA ASP A 43 -10.32 -13.32 10.87
C ASP A 43 -11.11 -12.16 10.27
N TYR A 44 -11.16 -11.01 10.94
CA TYR A 44 -11.88 -9.82 10.47
C TYR A 44 -11.25 -9.19 9.23
N ILE A 45 -9.92 -9.12 9.17
CA ILE A 45 -9.23 -8.67 7.95
C ILE A 45 -9.53 -9.63 6.79
N SER A 46 -9.48 -10.94 7.04
CA SER A 46 -9.84 -11.93 6.01
C SER A 46 -11.28 -11.75 5.52
N PHE A 47 -12.23 -11.38 6.40
CA PHE A 47 -13.62 -11.11 5.97
C PHE A 47 -13.70 -9.84 5.11
N LEU A 48 -12.95 -8.80 5.46
CA LEU A 48 -12.87 -7.57 4.65
C LEU A 48 -12.23 -7.83 3.28
N GLU A 49 -11.20 -8.68 3.22
CA GLU A 49 -10.59 -9.11 1.96
C GLU A 49 -11.56 -9.95 1.12
N ASN A 50 -12.22 -10.94 1.72
CA ASN A 50 -13.19 -11.80 1.05
C ASN A 50 -14.43 -11.04 0.55
N SER A 51 -14.74 -9.87 1.12
CA SER A 51 -15.77 -8.96 0.64
C SER A 51 -15.28 -8.02 -0.47
N TYR A 52 -14.03 -8.15 -0.90
CA TYR A 52 -13.38 -7.27 -1.88
C TYR A 52 -13.37 -5.79 -1.49
N LEU A 53 -13.51 -5.47 -0.21
CA LEU A 53 -13.45 -4.09 0.26
C LEU A 53 -12.01 -3.62 0.48
N PHE A 54 -11.18 -4.52 1.03
CA PHE A 54 -9.75 -4.25 1.27
C PHE A 54 -8.88 -5.34 0.67
N SER A 55 -7.63 -4.98 0.40
CA SER A 55 -6.54 -5.89 0.07
C SER A 55 -5.38 -5.67 1.01
N GLU A 56 -4.83 -6.77 1.55
CA GLU A 56 -3.65 -6.74 2.41
C GLU A 56 -2.38 -6.82 1.55
N LEU A 57 -1.51 -5.81 1.63
CA LEU A 57 -0.22 -5.80 0.96
C LEU A 57 0.88 -6.27 1.90
N LYS A 58 1.69 -7.24 1.43
CA LYS A 58 2.76 -7.87 2.19
C LYS A 58 4.12 -7.25 1.86
N LEU A 59 5.08 -7.44 2.77
CA LEU A 59 6.48 -7.12 2.53
C LEU A 59 7.03 -7.97 1.38
N PHE A 60 7.79 -7.35 0.48
CA PHE A 60 8.57 -8.09 -0.51
C PHE A 60 9.72 -8.85 0.18
N SER A 61 9.71 -10.15 0.06
CA SER A 61 10.79 -11.04 0.50
C SER A 61 10.73 -12.34 -0.28
N TYR A 62 11.89 -12.95 -0.53
CA TYR A 62 11.97 -14.32 -1.05
C TYR A 62 11.61 -15.37 0.00
N SER A 63 11.49 -14.97 1.27
CA SER A 63 11.07 -15.84 2.38
C SER A 63 9.57 -15.64 2.67
N LEU A 64 8.77 -16.68 2.42
CA LEU A 64 7.35 -16.68 2.79
C LEU A 64 7.13 -16.41 4.29
N LYS A 65 8.04 -16.92 5.15
CA LYS A 65 7.99 -16.67 6.59
C LYS A 65 8.08 -15.18 6.91
N GLU A 66 8.95 -14.44 6.22
CA GLU A 66 9.07 -12.99 6.38
C GLU A 66 7.83 -12.26 5.87
N GLN A 67 7.31 -12.62 4.70
CA GLN A 67 6.07 -12.06 4.19
C GLN A 67 4.90 -12.20 5.18
N ILE A 68 4.78 -13.37 5.83
CA ILE A 68 3.71 -13.65 6.80
C ILE A 68 3.90 -12.88 8.10
N ASN A 69 5.14 -12.81 8.64
CA ASN A 69 5.39 -12.32 9.99
C ASN A 69 5.62 -10.79 10.07
N ASN A 70 5.98 -10.16 8.96
CA ASN A 70 6.21 -8.72 8.92
C ASN A 70 4.90 -7.91 8.95
N LYS A 71 5.06 -6.59 9.17
CA LYS A 71 3.97 -5.63 9.06
C LYS A 71 3.35 -5.68 7.66
N LYS A 72 2.16 -5.16 7.53
CA LYS A 72 1.38 -5.13 6.30
C LYS A 72 0.79 -3.74 6.09
N LYS A 73 0.32 -3.46 4.88
CA LYS A 73 -0.48 -2.28 4.56
C LYS A 73 -1.88 -2.73 4.12
N LEU A 74 -2.90 -1.89 4.30
CA LEU A 74 -4.25 -2.11 3.76
C LEU A 74 -4.55 -1.08 2.67
N TYR A 75 -5.10 -1.57 1.58
CA TYR A 75 -5.58 -0.77 0.46
C TYR A 75 -7.05 -1.03 0.21
N LEU A 76 -7.77 -0.01 -0.25
CA LEU A 76 -9.18 -0.12 -0.66
C LEU A 76 -9.27 -0.52 -2.13
N SER A 77 -10.31 -1.26 -2.46
CA SER A 77 -10.67 -1.54 -3.85
C SER A 77 -11.15 -0.30 -4.61
N ASP A 78 -11.67 0.70 -3.91
CA ASP A 78 -12.14 1.96 -4.49
C ASP A 78 -11.99 3.12 -3.48
N ASN A 79 -11.41 4.24 -3.94
CA ASN A 79 -11.25 5.44 -3.12
C ASN A 79 -12.58 6.07 -2.67
N GLY A 80 -13.69 5.79 -3.35
CA GLY A 80 -15.02 6.25 -2.96
C GLY A 80 -15.43 5.81 -1.56
N PHE A 81 -14.96 4.65 -1.09
CA PHE A 81 -15.22 4.15 0.25
C PHE A 81 -14.57 4.96 1.37
N ILE A 82 -13.57 5.79 1.08
CA ILE A 82 -12.93 6.65 2.09
C ILE A 82 -13.92 7.59 2.75
N SER A 83 -14.95 8.02 2.02
CA SER A 83 -16.01 8.86 2.56
C SER A 83 -16.82 8.23 3.69
N LEU A 84 -16.76 6.90 3.83
CA LEU A 84 -17.39 6.16 4.93
C LEU A 84 -16.57 6.21 6.23
N GLY A 85 -15.30 6.59 6.16
CA GLY A 85 -14.42 6.75 7.31
C GLY A 85 -14.42 8.17 7.87
N TYR A 86 -13.74 8.35 9.02
CA TYR A 86 -13.49 9.68 9.57
C TYR A 86 -12.31 10.33 8.87
N ALA A 87 -12.55 11.07 7.79
CA ALA A 87 -11.53 11.86 7.11
C ALA A 87 -11.34 13.20 7.84
N PHE A 88 -10.35 13.29 8.72
CA PHE A 88 -9.97 14.55 9.38
C PHE A 88 -9.21 15.52 8.44
N SER A 89 -8.68 15.03 7.34
CA SER A 89 -8.04 15.83 6.28
C SER A 89 -7.98 15.04 4.98
N SER A 90 -8.07 15.73 3.84
CA SER A 90 -7.84 15.16 2.52
C SER A 90 -6.33 14.88 2.35
N ASN A 91 -5.92 13.63 2.58
CA ASN A 91 -4.56 13.20 2.30
C ASN A 91 -4.46 12.69 0.86
N TYR A 92 -4.26 13.62 -0.07
CA TYR A 92 -4.16 13.31 -1.51
C TYR A 92 -3.02 12.33 -1.84
N GLY A 93 -1.94 12.32 -1.03
CA GLY A 93 -0.85 11.35 -1.20
C GLY A 93 -1.35 9.91 -1.01
N LYS A 94 -2.05 9.64 0.09
CA LYS A 94 -2.64 8.31 0.34
C LYS A 94 -3.70 7.92 -0.68
N LEU A 95 -4.50 8.88 -1.15
CA LEU A 95 -5.50 8.63 -2.19
C LEU A 95 -4.83 8.23 -3.50
N LEU A 96 -3.75 8.93 -3.88
CA LEU A 96 -2.99 8.60 -5.08
C LEU A 96 -2.29 7.24 -4.92
N GLU A 97 -1.69 6.97 -3.76
CA GLU A 97 -1.06 5.67 -3.47
C GLU A 97 -2.08 4.52 -3.59
N ASN A 98 -3.27 4.68 -3.01
CA ASN A 98 -4.32 3.68 -3.15
C ASN A 98 -4.80 3.51 -4.60
N LEU A 99 -4.88 4.60 -5.36
CA LEU A 99 -5.25 4.55 -6.78
C LEU A 99 -4.18 3.81 -7.61
N VAL A 100 -2.89 4.07 -7.36
CA VAL A 100 -1.78 3.34 -7.99
C VAL A 100 -1.89 1.84 -7.68
N PHE A 101 -2.17 1.47 -6.42
CA PHE A 101 -2.37 0.08 -6.04
C PHE A 101 -3.49 -0.57 -6.84
N THR A 102 -4.65 0.06 -6.95
CA THR A 102 -5.80 -0.51 -7.68
C THR A 102 -5.51 -0.68 -9.16
N GLU A 103 -4.80 0.25 -9.79
CA GLU A 103 -4.43 0.14 -11.19
C GLU A 103 -3.36 -0.94 -11.43
N LEU A 104 -2.38 -1.09 -10.52
CA LEU A 104 -1.42 -2.20 -10.59
C LEU A 104 -2.12 -3.56 -10.47
N GLN A 105 -3.14 -3.69 -9.61
CA GLN A 105 -3.95 -4.91 -9.51
C GLN A 105 -4.72 -5.20 -10.81
N LYS A 106 -5.35 -4.19 -11.42
CA LYS A 106 -6.06 -4.34 -12.69
C LYS A 106 -5.12 -4.74 -13.84
N ALA A 107 -3.88 -4.28 -13.76
CA ALA A 107 -2.83 -4.64 -14.72
C ALA A 107 -2.16 -5.99 -14.43
N ASP A 108 -2.71 -6.82 -13.53
CA ASP A 108 -2.22 -8.16 -13.14
C ASP A 108 -0.77 -8.20 -12.64
N PHE A 109 -0.34 -7.19 -11.89
CA PHE A 109 0.92 -7.24 -11.19
C PHE A 109 0.79 -8.01 -9.86
N GLU A 110 1.81 -8.79 -9.52
CA GLU A 110 2.05 -9.26 -8.16
C GLU A 110 2.68 -8.12 -7.38
N ILE A 111 1.99 -7.62 -6.34
CA ILE A 111 2.33 -6.36 -5.68
C ILE A 111 2.78 -6.63 -4.25
N PHE A 112 3.84 -5.95 -3.84
CA PHE A 112 4.39 -5.92 -2.48
C PHE A 112 4.80 -4.50 -2.13
N TYR A 113 5.06 -4.22 -0.85
CA TYR A 113 5.83 -3.06 -0.42
C TYR A 113 7.22 -3.51 0.05
N PHE A 114 8.17 -2.61 0.15
CA PHE A 114 9.45 -2.89 0.78
C PHE A 114 9.74 -1.87 1.88
N ASN A 115 10.27 -2.34 3.01
CA ASN A 115 10.63 -1.49 4.14
C ASN A 115 11.87 -2.03 4.84
N SER A 116 12.90 -1.18 4.93
CA SER A 116 14.10 -1.37 5.75
C SER A 116 14.44 -0.05 6.45
N ASP A 117 15.54 0.59 6.11
CA ASP A 117 15.86 1.97 6.54
C ASP A 117 14.95 3.00 5.84
N PHE A 118 14.48 2.68 4.64
CA PHE A 118 13.53 3.48 3.85
C PHE A 118 12.41 2.59 3.34
N GLU A 119 11.23 3.18 3.20
CA GLU A 119 10.06 2.52 2.64
C GLU A 119 9.98 2.77 1.14
N CYS A 120 9.76 1.70 0.35
CA CYS A 120 9.33 1.79 -1.03
C CYS A 120 7.88 1.32 -1.11
N ASP A 121 7.01 2.16 -1.65
CA ASP A 121 5.56 1.92 -1.60
C ASP A 121 5.16 0.66 -2.34
N PHE A 122 5.73 0.40 -3.52
CA PHE A 122 5.44 -0.80 -4.28
C PHE A 122 6.68 -1.43 -4.90
N ILE A 123 6.75 -2.74 -4.77
CA ILE A 123 7.56 -3.63 -5.60
C ILE A 123 6.56 -4.45 -6.43
N ALA A 124 6.44 -4.13 -7.70
CA ALA A 124 5.50 -4.73 -8.64
C ALA A 124 6.22 -5.73 -9.54
N LYS A 125 5.72 -6.97 -9.58
CA LYS A 125 6.28 -8.04 -10.42
C LYS A 125 5.27 -8.46 -11.47
N LYS A 126 5.76 -8.61 -12.71
CA LYS A 126 4.98 -9.21 -13.80
C LYS A 126 5.92 -9.96 -14.72
N ALA A 127 5.64 -11.24 -14.95
CA ALA A 127 6.56 -12.16 -15.64
C ALA A 127 7.95 -12.16 -14.97
N ASN A 128 9.00 -11.81 -15.70
CA ASN A 128 10.38 -11.78 -15.20
C ASN A 128 10.83 -10.35 -14.82
N LYS A 129 9.93 -9.38 -14.78
CA LYS A 129 10.24 -7.98 -14.53
C LYS A 129 9.87 -7.58 -13.10
N ILE A 130 10.77 -6.86 -12.45
CA ILE A 130 10.57 -6.27 -11.12
C ILE A 130 10.69 -4.75 -11.25
N ILE A 131 9.66 -4.04 -10.83
CA ILE A 131 9.58 -2.58 -10.88
C ILE A 131 9.46 -2.05 -9.47
N ALA A 132 10.26 -1.06 -9.10
CA ALA A 132 10.12 -0.32 -7.85
C ALA A 132 9.37 0.99 -8.11
N ILE A 133 8.34 1.26 -7.32
CA ILE A 133 7.48 2.43 -7.48
C ILE A 133 7.34 3.14 -6.13
N GLN A 134 7.58 4.44 -6.15
CA GLN A 134 7.28 5.37 -5.07
C GLN A 134 6.15 6.29 -5.52
N VAL A 135 5.27 6.67 -4.61
CA VAL A 135 4.12 7.51 -4.93
C VAL A 135 4.14 8.77 -4.08
N CYS A 136 4.16 9.92 -4.72
CA CYS A 136 3.98 11.19 -4.04
C CYS A 136 3.06 12.11 -4.85
N TYR A 137 2.12 12.78 -4.19
CA TYR A 137 1.17 13.66 -4.88
C TYR A 137 1.89 14.77 -5.65
N SER A 138 2.90 15.37 -5.02
CA SER A 138 3.75 16.38 -5.63
C SER A 138 5.20 16.19 -5.16
N LEU A 139 6.12 16.09 -6.11
CA LEU A 139 7.55 16.04 -5.85
C LEU A 139 8.06 17.46 -5.69
N THR A 140 8.66 17.77 -4.53
CA THR A 140 9.21 19.07 -4.17
C THR A 140 10.67 18.91 -3.72
N GLU A 141 11.43 19.99 -3.65
CA GLU A 141 12.82 19.93 -3.14
C GLU A 141 12.89 19.40 -1.68
N GLU A 142 11.83 19.61 -0.90
CA GLU A 142 11.75 19.15 0.50
C GLU A 142 11.61 17.64 0.62
N ASN A 143 10.81 17.00 -0.26
CA ASN A 143 10.54 15.55 -0.19
C ASN A 143 11.37 14.71 -1.17
N LYS A 144 11.97 15.33 -2.20
CA LYS A 144 12.72 14.67 -3.28
C LYS A 144 13.77 13.67 -2.76
N LYS A 145 14.57 14.09 -1.78
CA LYS A 145 15.60 13.23 -1.19
C LYS A 145 15.01 11.98 -0.52
N ARG A 146 13.87 12.13 0.15
CA ARG A 146 13.18 11.01 0.80
C ARG A 146 12.66 10.01 -0.24
N GLU A 147 12.02 10.50 -1.30
CA GLU A 147 11.45 9.66 -2.35
C GLU A 147 12.54 8.89 -3.12
N ILE A 148 13.68 9.54 -3.42
CA ILE A 148 14.83 8.90 -4.07
C ILE A 148 15.45 7.82 -3.17
N ASN A 149 15.57 8.09 -1.87
CA ASN A 149 16.20 7.17 -0.92
C ASN A 149 15.47 5.81 -0.85
N ALA A 150 14.18 5.76 -1.18
CA ALA A 150 13.40 4.53 -1.25
C ALA A 150 14.02 3.48 -2.20
N PHE A 151 14.76 3.91 -3.22
CA PHE A 151 15.37 3.04 -4.23
C PHE A 151 16.83 2.70 -3.96
N LEU A 152 17.56 3.52 -3.18
CA LEU A 152 19.02 3.39 -3.03
C LEU A 152 19.46 2.17 -2.23
N LYS A 153 18.58 1.63 -1.38
CA LYS A 153 18.88 0.55 -0.45
C LYS A 153 18.04 -0.71 -0.67
N LEU A 154 17.53 -0.90 -1.87
CA LEU A 154 16.87 -2.15 -2.22
C LEU A 154 17.92 -3.28 -2.28
N PRO A 155 17.78 -4.37 -1.50
CA PRO A 155 18.77 -5.45 -1.44
C PRO A 155 18.64 -6.44 -2.60
N PHE A 156 17.91 -6.07 -3.64
CA PHE A 156 17.66 -6.86 -4.85
C PHE A 156 17.64 -5.95 -6.08
N ASN A 157 17.88 -6.53 -7.24
CA ASN A 157 17.85 -5.81 -8.49
C ASN A 157 16.41 -5.51 -8.91
N VAL A 158 16.19 -4.32 -9.45
CA VAL A 158 14.94 -3.89 -10.09
C VAL A 158 15.26 -3.44 -11.52
N ASP A 159 14.34 -3.74 -12.44
CA ASP A 159 14.52 -3.42 -13.85
C ASP A 159 14.18 -1.96 -14.14
N GLU A 160 13.21 -1.40 -13.42
CA GLU A 160 12.75 -0.02 -13.59
C GLU A 160 12.41 0.61 -12.24
N LYS A 161 12.57 1.94 -12.17
CA LYS A 161 12.27 2.76 -10.99
C LYS A 161 11.39 3.93 -11.40
N TYR A 162 10.26 4.08 -10.72
CA TYR A 162 9.32 5.16 -10.98
C TYR A 162 8.97 5.94 -9.71
N ILE A 163 8.92 7.25 -9.81
CA ILE A 163 8.17 8.09 -8.88
C ILE A 163 6.88 8.50 -9.60
N ILE A 164 5.74 7.97 -9.14
CA ILE A 164 4.43 8.32 -9.71
C ILE A 164 3.89 9.53 -8.95
N THR A 165 3.61 10.59 -9.70
CA THR A 165 3.05 11.84 -9.17
C THR A 165 1.65 12.07 -9.73
N TYR A 166 0.94 13.08 -9.22
CA TYR A 166 -0.35 13.47 -9.78
C TYR A 166 -0.20 13.96 -11.23
N ASN A 167 0.72 14.89 -11.49
CA ASN A 167 0.83 15.53 -12.81
C ASN A 167 2.25 16.00 -13.19
N GLN A 168 3.30 15.55 -12.48
CA GLN A 168 4.67 15.99 -12.74
C GLN A 168 5.41 14.96 -13.59
N LYS A 169 6.41 15.46 -14.35
CA LYS A 169 7.36 14.67 -15.13
C LYS A 169 8.75 15.19 -14.89
N ASP A 170 9.68 14.28 -14.69
CA ASP A 170 11.11 14.57 -14.57
C ASP A 170 11.90 13.27 -14.80
N ARG A 171 13.22 13.36 -14.82
CA ARG A 171 14.12 12.22 -14.78
C ARG A 171 15.27 12.52 -13.83
N ILE A 172 15.48 11.64 -12.87
CA ILE A 172 16.50 11.76 -11.87
C ILE A 172 17.37 10.50 -11.95
N ASP A 173 18.53 10.61 -12.57
CA ASP A 173 19.43 9.48 -12.86
C ASP A 173 18.69 8.35 -13.61
N ASP A 174 18.53 7.18 -12.98
CA ASP A 174 17.82 6.01 -13.49
C ASP A 174 16.35 5.93 -13.02
N ILE A 175 15.84 6.96 -12.33
CA ILE A 175 14.47 7.06 -11.84
C ILE A 175 13.65 7.93 -12.79
N GLU A 176 12.56 7.39 -13.31
CA GLU A 176 11.58 8.15 -14.11
C GLU A 176 10.51 8.74 -13.20
N VAL A 177 10.36 10.07 -13.20
CA VAL A 177 9.22 10.76 -12.58
C VAL A 177 8.13 10.90 -13.64
N ILE A 178 6.96 10.33 -13.37
CA ILE A 178 5.88 10.25 -14.36
C ILE A 178 4.52 10.56 -13.71
N SER A 179 3.63 11.19 -14.45
CA SER A 179 2.26 11.38 -13.96
C SER A 179 1.49 10.06 -13.93
N PHE A 180 0.57 9.94 -12.97
CA PHE A 180 -0.32 8.78 -12.84
C PHE A 180 -1.00 8.42 -14.17
N TRP A 181 -1.56 9.41 -14.86
CA TRP A 181 -2.31 9.23 -16.10
C TRP A 181 -1.45 8.64 -17.22
N GLU A 182 -0.21 9.06 -17.32
CA GLU A 182 0.69 8.58 -18.36
C GLU A 182 1.29 7.22 -18.05
N TYR A 183 1.54 6.93 -16.76
CA TYR A 183 2.03 5.62 -16.37
C TYR A 183 1.01 4.53 -16.73
N PHE A 184 -0.23 4.73 -16.33
CA PHE A 184 -1.28 3.73 -16.58
C PHE A 184 -1.89 3.77 -17.97
N ALA A 185 -1.68 4.83 -18.77
CA ALA A 185 -2.02 4.82 -20.19
C ALA A 185 -1.15 3.86 -21.03
N LYS A 186 -0.08 3.29 -20.44
CA LYS A 186 0.78 2.30 -21.09
C LYS A 186 0.23 0.86 -21.00
N PHE A 187 -0.80 0.62 -20.18
CA PHE A 187 -1.42 -0.69 -19.93
C PHE A 187 -2.87 -0.74 -20.40
#